data_2543ad6910a8c04ac8e78bf2a021a2c5
#
_entry.id   2543ad6910a8c04ac8e78bf2a021a2c5
#
_cell.length_a   1.000
_cell.length_b   1.000
_cell.length_c   1.000
_cell.angle_alpha   90.00
_cell.angle_beta   90.00
_cell.angle_gamma   90.00
#
_symmetry.space_group_name_H-M   'P 1'
#
loop_
_entity.id
_entity.type
_entity.pdbx_description
1 polymer ?
#
loop_
_entity_poly.entity_id
_entity_poly.type
_entity_poly.pdbx_seq_one_letter_code
_entity_poly.pdbx_strand_id
1 'polypeptide(L)'
;MSDTEQSATSLDPMSARPLYVQLADVIAAKIASGQLAPDRPIPSENHLAEEYGIARLTARRAARELRERGLIVTVRGKGSFVVQQPPTTDA
;
A
#
# COMPACT_ATOMS: atom_id res chain seq x y z
N MET A 1 -20.25 6.82 14.66
CA MET A 1 -20.26 6.71 13.65
C MET A 1 -19.20 7.11 12.82
N SER A 2 -19.02 8.22 12.57
CA SER A 2 -18.02 8.62 11.67
C SER A 2 -16.68 8.21 12.04
N ASP A 3 -16.40 7.97 13.21
CA ASP A 3 -15.08 7.65 13.56
C ASP A 3 -14.73 6.38 12.93
N THR A 4 -15.61 5.59 12.57
CA THR A 4 -15.28 4.36 11.99
C THR A 4 -14.51 4.54 10.75
N GLU A 5 -14.79 5.52 9.97
CA GLU A 5 -14.09 5.71 8.79
C GLU A 5 -12.74 6.14 9.03
N GLN A 6 -12.49 6.92 9.95
CA GLN A 6 -11.18 7.36 10.16
C GLN A 6 -10.34 6.26 10.63
N SER A 7 -10.86 5.41 11.42
CA SER A 7 -10.05 4.34 11.90
C SER A 7 -9.64 3.47 10.78
N ALA A 8 -10.39 3.37 9.74
CA ALA A 8 -10.06 2.47 8.67
C ALA A 8 -8.82 2.87 7.93
N THR A 9 -8.42 4.14 8.00
CA THR A 9 -7.24 4.54 7.29
C THR A 9 -6.10 4.82 8.21
N SER A 10 -6.26 4.65 9.50
CA SER A 10 -5.18 4.92 10.41
C SER A 10 -4.41 3.67 10.72
N LEU A 11 -3.12 3.79 10.86
CA LEU A 11 -2.29 2.68 11.28
C LEU A 11 -2.16 2.72 12.79
N ASP A 12 -1.98 1.56 13.40
CA ASP A 12 -1.95 1.44 14.84
C ASP A 12 -0.54 1.12 15.31
N PRO A 13 0.20 2.10 15.83
CA PRO A 13 1.57 1.84 16.28
C PRO A 13 1.64 0.96 17.51
N MET A 14 0.51 0.76 18.20
CA MET A 14 0.51 -0.09 19.38
C MET A 14 0.22 -1.53 19.04
N SER A 15 -0.09 -1.83 17.79
CA SER A 15 -0.38 -3.18 17.41
C SER A 15 0.89 -4.02 17.34
N ALA A 16 0.77 -5.31 17.52
CA ALA A 16 1.90 -6.20 17.34
C ALA A 16 2.29 -6.30 15.88
N ARG A 17 1.41 -5.92 14.95
CA ARG A 17 1.75 -5.96 13.53
C ARG A 17 2.60 -4.77 13.19
N PRO A 18 3.73 -4.94 12.53
CA PRO A 18 4.59 -3.82 12.16
C PRO A 18 3.84 -2.81 11.29
N LEU A 19 4.18 -1.54 11.44
CA LEU A 19 3.51 -0.51 10.67
C LEU A 19 3.62 -0.73 9.16
N TYR A 20 4.76 -1.23 8.70
CA TYR A 20 4.91 -1.39 7.25
C TYR A 20 3.98 -2.49 6.73
N VAL A 21 3.69 -3.49 7.54
CA VAL A 21 2.78 -4.55 7.13
C VAL A 21 1.36 -3.99 7.12
N GLN A 22 1.03 -3.17 8.12
CA GLN A 22 -0.29 -2.56 8.17
C GLN A 22 -0.51 -1.68 6.95
N LEU A 23 0.49 -0.88 6.57
CA LEU A 23 0.35 -0.02 5.41
C LEU A 23 0.24 -0.86 4.14
N ALA A 24 1.04 -1.91 4.03
CA ALA A 24 0.93 -2.77 2.86
C ALA A 24 -0.47 -3.37 2.77
N ASP A 25 -1.05 -3.75 3.89
CA ASP A 25 -2.40 -4.32 3.89
C ASP A 25 -3.43 -3.27 3.44
N VAL A 26 -3.27 -2.03 3.87
CA VAL A 26 -4.19 -0.98 3.46
C VAL A 26 -4.11 -0.77 1.95
N ILE A 27 -2.90 -0.68 1.42
CA ILE A 27 -2.73 -0.46 0.00
C ILE A 27 -3.24 -1.68 -0.78
N ALA A 28 -2.97 -2.88 -0.28
CA ALA A 28 -3.43 -4.10 -0.94
C ALA A 28 -4.96 -4.11 -1.02
N ALA A 29 -5.63 -3.64 0.03
CA ALA A 29 -7.08 -3.59 0.02
C ALA A 29 -7.59 -2.59 -1.01
N LYS A 30 -6.88 -1.47 -1.17
CA LYS A 30 -7.28 -0.48 -2.17
C LYS A 30 -7.08 -1.02 -3.59
N ILE A 31 -6.07 -1.84 -3.78
CA ILE A 31 -5.86 -2.47 -5.08
C ILE A 31 -6.95 -3.49 -5.34
N ALA A 32 -7.28 -4.28 -4.33
CA ALA A 32 -8.29 -5.31 -4.50
C ALA A 32 -9.66 -4.72 -4.77
N SER A 33 -9.95 -3.56 -4.20
CA SER A 33 -11.25 -2.94 -4.39
C SER A 33 -11.34 -2.14 -5.68
N GLY A 34 -10.24 -1.96 -6.37
CA GLY A 34 -10.22 -1.16 -7.58
C GLY A 34 -10.00 0.32 -7.33
N GLN A 35 -9.88 0.73 -6.06
CA GLN A 35 -9.64 2.12 -5.78
C GLN A 35 -8.30 2.53 -6.35
N LEU A 36 -7.30 1.65 -6.31
CA LEU A 36 -6.05 1.88 -7.00
C LEU A 36 -6.08 0.95 -8.20
N ALA A 37 -6.33 1.51 -9.34
CA ALA A 37 -6.58 0.71 -10.53
C ALA A 37 -5.32 0.09 -11.11
N PRO A 38 -5.45 -0.99 -11.84
CA PRO A 38 -4.30 -1.62 -12.48
C PRO A 38 -3.59 -0.68 -13.44
N ASP A 39 -2.30 -0.82 -13.52
CA ASP A 39 -1.46 -0.03 -14.42
C ASP A 39 -1.44 1.45 -14.06
N ARG A 40 -1.77 1.79 -12.83
CA ARG A 40 -1.72 3.16 -12.38
C ARG A 40 -0.73 3.29 -11.25
N PRO A 41 -0.12 4.45 -11.09
CA PRO A 41 0.87 4.61 -10.02
C PRO A 41 0.23 4.62 -8.65
N ILE A 42 0.95 4.11 -7.67
CA ILE A 42 0.52 4.25 -6.30
C ILE A 42 1.19 5.51 -5.75
N PRO A 43 0.73 6.05 -4.64
CA PRO A 43 1.37 7.23 -4.07
C PRO A 43 2.83 6.97 -3.75
N SER A 44 3.64 8.02 -3.84
CA SER A 44 5.07 7.89 -3.55
C SER A 44 5.32 7.60 -2.08
N GLU A 45 6.53 7.15 -1.78
CA GLU A 45 6.90 6.87 -0.40
C GLU A 45 6.78 8.12 0.45
N ASN A 46 7.17 9.27 -0.09
CA ASN A 46 7.05 10.51 0.66
C ASN A 46 5.59 10.84 0.94
N HIS A 47 4.74 10.67 -0.05
CA HIS A 47 3.33 10.96 0.12
C HIS A 47 2.71 10.02 1.14
N LEU A 48 3.07 8.74 1.07
CA LEU A 48 2.55 7.77 2.03
C LEU A 48 3.02 8.08 3.44
N ALA A 49 4.27 8.49 3.57
CA ALA A 49 4.81 8.82 4.88
C ALA A 49 4.04 9.99 5.48
N GLU A 50 3.75 10.99 4.66
CA GLU A 50 3.00 12.12 5.16
C GLU A 50 1.56 11.77 5.45
N GLU A 51 0.92 11.05 4.56
CA GLU A 51 -0.48 10.74 4.71
C GLU A 51 -0.74 9.88 5.93
N TYR A 52 0.12 8.92 6.21
CA TYR A 52 -0.10 8.00 7.32
C TYR A 52 0.71 8.34 8.56
N GLY A 53 1.49 9.42 8.51
CA GLY A 53 2.25 9.84 9.68
C GLY A 53 3.33 8.86 10.09
N ILE A 54 4.04 8.28 9.13
CA ILE A 54 5.07 7.29 9.42
C ILE A 54 6.38 7.71 8.80
N ALA A 55 7.45 7.05 9.18
CA ALA A 55 8.77 7.35 8.63
C ALA A 55 8.83 6.91 7.18
N ARG A 56 9.65 7.62 6.40
CA ARG A 56 9.82 7.27 5.00
C ARG A 56 10.34 5.86 4.81
N LEU A 57 11.22 5.41 5.69
CA LEU A 57 11.74 4.05 5.58
C LEU A 57 10.64 3.02 5.81
N THR A 58 9.67 3.34 6.66
CA THR A 58 8.54 2.44 6.88
C THR A 58 7.72 2.36 5.61
N ALA A 59 7.50 3.50 4.95
CA ALA A 59 6.76 3.50 3.69
C ALA A 59 7.52 2.71 2.63
N ARG A 60 8.86 2.82 2.61
CA ARG A 60 9.65 2.07 1.66
C ARG A 60 9.55 0.58 1.90
N ARG A 61 9.54 0.16 3.18
CA ARG A 61 9.40 -1.25 3.48
C ARG A 61 8.02 -1.77 3.07
N ALA A 62 7.00 -0.92 3.21
CA ALA A 62 5.67 -1.32 2.77
C ALA A 62 5.64 -1.53 1.26
N ALA A 63 6.31 -0.67 0.52
CA ALA A 63 6.37 -0.83 -0.93
C ALA A 63 7.09 -2.11 -1.30
N ARG A 64 8.15 -2.44 -0.57
CA ARG A 64 8.87 -3.68 -0.84
C ARG A 64 7.96 -4.87 -0.57
N GLU A 65 7.21 -4.81 0.52
CA GLU A 65 6.29 -5.88 0.84
C GLU A 65 5.24 -6.05 -0.26
N LEU A 66 4.74 -4.96 -0.81
CA LEU A 66 3.77 -5.03 -1.88
C LEU A 66 4.37 -5.63 -3.16
N ARG A 67 5.65 -5.32 -3.43
CA ARG A 67 6.31 -5.92 -4.58
C ARG A 67 6.46 -7.41 -4.37
N GLU A 68 6.80 -7.83 -3.16
CA GLU A 68 6.97 -9.25 -2.88
C GLU A 68 5.65 -9.98 -2.95
N ARG A 69 4.55 -9.30 -2.69
CA ARG A 69 3.24 -9.91 -2.82
C ARG A 69 2.78 -9.94 -4.29
N GLY A 70 3.53 -9.32 -5.18
CA GLY A 70 3.17 -9.30 -6.58
C GLY A 70 2.09 -8.31 -6.93
N LEU A 71 1.86 -7.31 -6.07
CA LEU A 71 0.79 -6.36 -6.29
C LEU A 71 1.24 -5.08 -6.99
N ILE A 72 2.51 -4.74 -6.89
CA ILE A 72 3.03 -3.57 -7.58
C ILE A 72 4.37 -3.89 -8.21
N VAL A 73 4.77 -3.04 -9.14
CA VAL A 73 6.06 -3.16 -9.78
C VAL A 73 6.65 -1.76 -9.79
N THR A 74 7.95 -1.66 -9.56
CA THR A 74 8.62 -0.37 -9.55
C THR A 74 9.35 -0.17 -10.85
N VAL A 75 9.12 0.96 -11.49
CA VAL A 75 9.77 1.30 -12.75
C VAL A 75 10.72 2.43 -12.46
N ARG A 76 12.03 2.20 -12.70
CA ARG A 76 13.03 3.17 -12.37
C ARG A 76 12.75 4.48 -13.03
N GLY A 77 12.80 5.55 -12.28
CA GLY A 77 12.58 6.88 -12.81
C GLY A 77 11.11 7.25 -12.95
N LYS A 78 10.19 6.32 -12.73
CA LYS A 78 8.79 6.64 -12.88
C LYS A 78 7.97 6.37 -11.62
N GLY A 79 8.38 5.46 -10.76
CA GLY A 79 7.65 5.16 -9.54
C GLY A 79 7.11 3.75 -9.53
N SER A 80 6.18 3.49 -8.64
CA SER A 80 5.61 2.16 -8.50
C SER A 80 4.20 2.16 -9.01
N PHE A 81 3.84 1.10 -9.69
CA PHE A 81 2.55 0.99 -10.35
C PHE A 81 1.85 -0.29 -9.96
N VAL A 82 0.52 -0.27 -9.94
CA VAL A 82 -0.25 -1.47 -9.66
C VAL A 82 -0.07 -2.43 -10.82
N VAL A 83 0.14 -3.70 -10.50
CA VAL A 83 0.34 -4.71 -11.52
C VAL A 83 -0.90 -4.78 -12.37
N GLN A 84 -0.69 -4.83 -13.69
CA GLN A 84 -1.80 -4.77 -14.58
C GLN A 84 -2.68 -5.99 -14.43
N GLN A 85 -2.12 -7.12 -14.18
CA GLN A 85 -2.93 -8.30 -14.09
C GLN A 85 -2.56 -9.03 -12.84
N PRO A 86 -3.25 -8.86 -11.76
CA PRO A 86 -2.88 -9.55 -10.56
C PRO A 86 -2.95 -11.04 -10.76
N PRO A 87 -2.19 -11.76 -10.05
CA PRO A 87 -2.14 -13.17 -10.20
C PRO A 87 -3.50 -13.76 -9.92
N THR A 88 -3.92 -14.63 -10.75
CA THR A 88 -5.15 -15.18 -10.48
C THR A 88 -4.97 -16.57 -10.63
N THR A 89 -5.69 -17.33 -10.02
CA THR A 89 -5.44 -18.61 -10.11
C THR A 89 -6.41 -19.30 -10.80
N ASP A 90 -7.29 -18.78 -11.21
CA ASP A 90 -8.23 -19.38 -11.83
C ASP A 90 -7.77 -20.17 -12.78
N ALA A 91 -6.93 -20.15 -13.11
CA ALA A 91 -6.49 -20.90 -14.11
C ALA A 91 -7.16 -22.11 -14.23
#